data_38863e6da3e3f9f4698e22ca8e89a30c
#
_entry.id   38863e6da3e3f9f4698e22ca8e89a30c
#
_cell.length_a   1.000
_cell.length_b   1.000
_cell.length_c   1.000
_cell.angle_alpha   90.00
_cell.angle_beta   90.00
_cell.angle_gamma   90.00
#
_symmetry.space_group_name_H-M   'P 1'
#
loop_
_entity.id
_entity.type
_entity.pdbx_description
1 polymer ?
#
loop_
_entity_poly.entity_id
_entity_poly.type
_entity_poly.pdbx_seq_one_letter_code
_entity_poly.pdbx_strand_id
1 'polypeptide(L)'
;HARGKTLVAIVKKSDLGDLGANWGFQVVVQSNEGFPSKGDILTRRVNEVRGEHRFGGGHDSECDPHVLDILAGKAKGEASEVAAQKRALAYTCGKKIATLPMIYTNQR
;
A
#
# COMPACT_ATOMS: atom_id res chain seq x y z
N HIS A 1 -0.86 -15.34 6.11
CA HIS A 1 0.24 -16.19 5.63
C HIS A 1 0.53 -15.94 4.16
N ALA A 2 1.74 -16.27 3.75
CA ALA A 2 2.18 -16.17 2.35
C ALA A 2 2.33 -17.57 1.74
N ARG A 3 1.91 -17.72 0.49
CA ARG A 3 2.09 -18.96 -0.28
C ARG A 3 2.43 -18.62 -1.72
N GLY A 4 3.64 -18.92 -2.15
CA GLY A 4 4.13 -18.55 -3.48
C GLY A 4 4.09 -17.03 -3.68
N LYS A 5 3.35 -16.56 -4.67
CA LYS A 5 3.13 -15.13 -4.96
C LYS A 5 1.90 -14.54 -4.27
N THR A 6 1.26 -15.27 -3.37
CA THR A 6 -0.01 -14.87 -2.76
C THR A 6 0.18 -14.57 -1.27
N LEU A 7 -0.29 -13.41 -0.85
CA LEU A 7 -0.48 -13.06 0.56
C LEU A 7 -1.95 -13.26 0.91
N VAL A 8 -2.20 -13.92 2.04
CA VAL A 8 -3.57 -14.14 2.56
C VAL A 8 -3.66 -13.55 3.96
N ALA A 9 -4.55 -12.60 4.12
CA ALA A 9 -4.96 -12.08 5.42
C ALA A 9 -6.45 -12.40 5.63
N ILE A 10 -6.78 -12.89 6.80
CA ILE A 10 -8.16 -13.17 7.20
C ILE A 10 -8.50 -12.21 8.33
N VAL A 11 -9.50 -11.38 8.09
CA VAL A 11 -10.02 -10.43 9.07
C VAL A 11 -11.42 -10.88 9.47
N LYS A 12 -11.70 -10.98 10.76
CA LYS A 12 -13.04 -11.32 11.23
C LYS A 12 -13.99 -10.18 10.92
N LYS A 13 -15.20 -10.51 10.48
CA LYS A 13 -16.23 -9.51 10.20
C LYS A 13 -16.52 -8.61 11.42
N SER A 14 -16.48 -9.18 12.63
CA SER A 14 -16.64 -8.43 13.88
C SER A 14 -15.60 -7.34 14.10
N ASP A 15 -14.40 -7.53 13.56
CA ASP A 15 -13.30 -6.56 13.72
C ASP A 15 -13.41 -5.38 12.74
N LEU A 16 -14.24 -5.53 11.71
CA LEU A 16 -14.52 -4.50 10.71
C LEU A 16 -15.73 -3.62 11.07
N GLY A 17 -16.46 -3.98 12.12
CA GLY A 17 -17.67 -3.29 12.52
C GLY A 17 -18.87 -3.53 11.60
N ASP A 18 -19.83 -2.64 11.62
CA ASP A 18 -21.02 -2.74 10.78
C ASP A 18 -20.73 -2.16 9.39
N LEU A 19 -20.46 -3.07 8.46
CA LEU A 19 -20.21 -2.70 7.08
C LEU A 19 -21.53 -2.60 6.33
N GLY A 20 -21.88 -1.41 5.89
CA GLY A 20 -23.01 -1.19 4.99
C GLY A 20 -22.86 -1.93 3.65
N ALA A 21 -23.86 -1.84 2.78
CA ALA A 21 -23.87 -2.52 1.48
C ALA A 21 -22.70 -2.08 0.55
N ASN A 22 -22.26 -0.84 0.68
CA ASN A 22 -21.21 -0.22 -0.14
C ASN A 22 -20.09 0.33 0.73
N TRP A 23 -19.24 -0.54 1.22
CA TRP A 23 -18.05 -0.08 1.92
C TRP A 23 -16.82 -0.09 1.00
N GLY A 24 -15.92 0.82 1.26
CA GLY A 24 -14.65 0.91 0.55
C GLY A 24 -13.49 0.42 1.41
N PHE A 25 -12.50 -0.14 0.75
CA PHE A 25 -11.27 -0.60 1.41
C PHE A 25 -10.06 -0.34 0.51
N GLN A 26 -8.88 -0.44 1.12
CA GLN A 26 -7.61 -0.43 0.41
C GLN A 26 -6.67 -1.42 1.08
N VAL A 27 -5.85 -2.07 0.27
CA VAL A 27 -4.74 -2.91 0.74
C VAL A 27 -3.44 -2.19 0.44
N VAL A 28 -2.65 -1.98 1.48
CA VAL A 28 -1.40 -1.22 1.42
C VAL A 28 -0.26 -2.10 1.88
N VAL A 29 0.81 -2.14 1.09
CA VAL A 29 2.07 -2.81 1.47
C VAL A 29 3.07 -1.74 1.88
N GLN A 30 3.58 -1.88 3.09
CA GLN A 30 4.56 -0.98 3.68
C GLN A 30 5.72 -1.78 4.28
N SER A 31 6.89 -1.18 4.34
CA SER A 31 8.01 -1.75 5.06
C SER A 31 8.08 -1.17 6.47
N ASN A 32 8.42 -1.99 7.44
CA ASN A 32 8.58 -1.58 8.83
C ASN A 32 10.04 -1.30 9.16
N GLU A 33 10.27 -0.41 10.10
CA GLU A 33 11.56 -0.13 10.68
C GLU A 33 11.74 -0.90 12.00
N GLY A 34 12.63 -1.89 11.96
CA GLY A 34 12.91 -2.72 13.14
C GLY A 34 11.76 -3.63 13.56
N PHE A 35 11.81 -4.09 14.79
CA PHE A 35 10.72 -4.80 15.43
C PHE A 35 9.82 -3.79 16.12
N PRO A 36 8.57 -3.62 15.69
CA PRO A 36 7.68 -2.71 16.37
C PRO A 36 7.49 -3.14 17.82
N SER A 37 7.64 -2.23 18.74
CA SER A 37 7.20 -2.42 20.10
C SER A 37 5.68 -2.55 20.11
N LYS A 38 5.13 -3.16 21.15
CA LYS A 38 3.68 -3.38 21.26
C LYS A 38 2.92 -2.05 21.13
N GLY A 39 2.24 -1.88 20.02
CA GLY A 39 1.45 -0.67 19.72
C GLY A 39 2.15 0.40 18.86
N ASP A 40 3.40 0.16 18.46
CA ASP A 40 4.14 1.13 17.66
C ASP A 40 4.60 0.50 16.33
N ILE A 41 4.03 0.94 15.23
CA ILE A 41 4.39 0.48 13.89
C ILE A 41 5.04 1.63 13.15
N LEU A 42 6.37 1.61 13.10
CA LEU A 42 7.14 2.58 12.33
C LEU A 42 7.28 2.10 10.88
N THR A 43 6.67 2.83 9.98
CA THR A 43 6.81 2.56 8.54
C THR A 43 8.07 3.25 7.99
N ARG A 44 8.69 2.62 7.00
CA ARG A 44 9.84 3.17 6.30
C ARG A 44 9.45 3.90 5.03
N ARG A 45 10.21 4.91 4.68
CA ARG A 45 10.17 5.54 3.36
C ARG A 45 10.66 4.57 2.30
N VAL A 46 10.05 4.64 1.13
CA VAL A 46 10.54 3.96 -0.06
C VAL A 46 11.77 4.70 -0.55
N ASN A 47 12.87 4.00 -0.77
CA ASN A 47 14.16 4.60 -1.09
C ASN A 47 14.69 4.06 -2.42
N GLU A 48 15.32 4.91 -3.24
CA GLU A 48 15.97 4.53 -4.50
C GLU A 48 17.18 3.63 -4.29
N VAL A 49 17.90 3.84 -3.21
CA VAL A 49 19.11 3.08 -2.91
C VAL A 49 18.72 1.80 -2.18
N ARG A 50 19.12 0.68 -2.73
CA ARG A 50 18.95 -0.62 -2.08
C ARG A 50 19.72 -0.65 -0.76
N GLY A 51 19.03 -0.93 0.32
CA GLY A 51 19.61 -1.22 1.61
C GLY A 51 19.23 -2.62 2.07
N GLU A 52 19.96 -3.17 3.01
CA GLU A 52 19.77 -4.52 3.53
C GLU A 52 18.34 -4.81 4.00
N HIS A 53 17.68 -3.79 4.53
CA HIS A 53 16.31 -3.89 5.05
C HIS A 53 15.35 -2.88 4.38
N ARG A 54 15.66 -2.45 3.16
CA ARG A 54 14.86 -1.47 2.42
C ARG A 54 14.44 -2.02 1.07
N PHE A 55 13.20 -1.78 0.73
CA PHE A 55 12.73 -2.00 -0.64
C PHE A 55 13.05 -0.77 -1.48
N GLY A 56 13.57 -0.98 -2.67
CA GLY A 56 14.03 0.12 -3.53
C GLY A 56 12.90 0.86 -4.22
N GLY A 57 13.19 2.05 -4.70
CA GLY A 57 12.32 2.98 -5.43
C GLY A 57 11.92 4.19 -4.58
N GLY A 58 11.97 5.37 -5.15
CA GLY A 58 11.71 6.65 -4.49
C GLY A 58 12.94 7.53 -4.38
N HIS A 59 12.80 8.70 -3.81
CA HIS A 59 13.87 9.67 -3.58
C HIS A 59 14.26 9.71 -2.11
N ASP A 60 15.50 10.03 -1.83
CA ASP A 60 15.97 10.29 -0.46
C ASP A 60 15.55 11.67 0.03
N SER A 61 14.26 11.91 0.16
CA SER A 61 13.72 13.18 0.63
C SER A 61 12.66 13.02 1.72
N GLU A 62 12.39 14.11 2.42
CA GLU A 62 11.37 14.14 3.48
C GLU A 62 9.96 13.81 3.01
N CYS A 63 9.71 13.93 1.70
CA CYS A 63 8.40 13.69 1.12
C CYS A 63 8.27 12.33 0.43
N ASP A 64 9.23 11.44 0.58
CA ASP A 64 9.13 10.08 0.03
C ASP A 64 7.93 9.34 0.60
N PRO A 65 7.19 8.59 -0.22
CA PRO A 65 6.05 7.83 0.26
C PRO A 65 6.51 6.67 1.15
N HIS A 66 5.69 6.32 2.13
CA HIS A 66 5.89 5.14 2.97
C HIS A 66 5.15 3.90 2.45
N VAL A 67 4.69 3.95 1.22
CA VAL A 67 3.88 2.91 0.60
C VAL A 67 4.61 2.33 -0.61
N LEU A 68 4.78 1.01 -0.62
CA LEU A 68 5.42 0.27 -1.70
C LEU A 68 4.44 -0.16 -2.78
N ASP A 69 3.27 -0.58 -2.35
CA ASP A 69 2.28 -1.24 -3.19
C ASP A 69 0.88 -0.99 -2.66
N ILE A 70 -0.08 -0.90 -3.56
CA ILE A 70 -1.49 -0.71 -3.24
C ILE A 70 -2.36 -1.57 -4.15
N LEU A 71 -3.57 -1.85 -3.70
CA LEU A 71 -4.57 -2.47 -4.56
C LEU A 71 -5.04 -1.47 -5.63
N ALA A 72 -4.86 -1.82 -6.90
CA ALA A 72 -5.14 -0.91 -8.02
C ALA A 72 -6.62 -0.90 -8.49
N GLY A 73 -7.45 -1.75 -7.92
CA GLY A 73 -8.90 -1.75 -8.18
C GLY A 73 -9.27 -2.38 -9.52
N LYS A 74 -9.82 -1.58 -10.43
CA LYS A 74 -10.34 -2.07 -11.72
C LYS A 74 -9.28 -2.39 -12.77
N ALA A 75 -8.01 -2.22 -12.46
CA ALA A 75 -6.94 -2.58 -13.39
C ALA A 75 -7.00 -4.07 -13.73
N LYS A 76 -6.82 -4.37 -15.01
CA LYS A 76 -6.82 -5.75 -15.52
C LYS A 76 -5.43 -6.11 -16.02
N GLY A 77 -4.91 -7.22 -15.50
CA GLY A 77 -3.59 -7.71 -15.84
C GLY A 77 -2.46 -6.96 -15.13
N GLU A 78 -1.34 -7.63 -14.95
CA GLU A 78 -0.19 -7.15 -14.17
C GLU A 78 0.35 -5.78 -14.66
N ALA A 79 0.50 -5.62 -15.98
CA ALA A 79 0.96 -4.35 -16.55
C ALA A 79 0.01 -3.18 -16.29
N SER A 80 -1.31 -3.43 -16.36
CA SER A 80 -2.33 -2.41 -16.10
C SER A 80 -2.39 -2.04 -14.61
N GLU A 81 -2.23 -2.99 -13.72
CA GLU A 81 -2.17 -2.77 -12.27
C GLU A 81 -0.93 -1.96 -11.89
N VAL A 82 0.22 -2.34 -12.41
CA VAL A 82 1.47 -1.59 -12.19
C VAL A 82 1.36 -0.14 -12.68
N ALA A 83 0.75 0.08 -13.84
CA ALA A 83 0.54 1.43 -14.38
C ALA A 83 -0.44 2.24 -13.51
N ALA A 84 -1.52 1.64 -13.07
CA ALA A 84 -2.51 2.28 -12.18
C ALA A 84 -1.89 2.65 -10.82
N GLN A 85 -1.13 1.74 -10.23
CA GLN A 85 -0.39 1.94 -9.00
C GLN A 85 0.64 3.07 -9.12
N LYS A 86 1.45 3.07 -10.17
CA LYS A 86 2.42 4.14 -10.43
C LYS A 86 1.75 5.51 -10.53
N ARG A 87 0.59 5.60 -11.17
CA ARG A 87 -0.16 6.86 -11.24
C ARG A 87 -0.68 7.30 -9.87
N ALA A 88 -1.21 6.38 -9.08
CA ALA A 88 -1.74 6.68 -7.75
C ALA A 88 -0.65 7.10 -6.78
N LEU A 89 0.48 6.40 -6.79
CA LEU A 89 1.62 6.66 -5.91
C LEU A 89 2.57 7.76 -6.41
N ALA A 90 2.35 8.30 -7.62
CA ALA A 90 3.17 9.39 -8.14
C ALA A 90 3.02 10.64 -7.27
N TYR A 91 4.13 11.21 -6.85
CA TYR A 91 4.19 12.41 -6.03
C TYR A 91 5.19 13.43 -6.59
N THR A 92 5.05 14.65 -6.14
CA THR A 92 6.04 15.72 -6.38
C THR A 92 6.12 16.54 -5.11
N CYS A 93 7.29 16.56 -4.52
CA CYS A 93 7.54 17.22 -3.24
C CYS A 93 7.00 18.66 -3.23
N GLY A 94 6.16 18.97 -2.25
CA GLY A 94 5.53 20.29 -2.11
C GLY A 94 4.42 20.63 -3.13
N LYS A 95 4.15 19.75 -4.10
CA LYS A 95 3.16 20.00 -5.18
C LYS A 95 2.09 18.94 -5.32
N LYS A 96 2.46 17.68 -5.24
CA LYS A 96 1.55 16.55 -5.46
C LYS A 96 1.81 15.47 -4.44
N ILE A 97 0.78 15.04 -3.76
CA ILE A 97 0.81 13.88 -2.86
C ILE A 97 0.37 12.60 -3.58
N ALA A 98 0.91 11.47 -3.16
CA ALA A 98 0.40 10.16 -3.56
C ALA A 98 -1.04 9.97 -3.04
N THR A 99 -1.83 9.18 -3.75
CA THR A 99 -3.23 8.93 -3.42
C THR A 99 -3.49 7.45 -3.18
N LEU A 100 -4.42 7.16 -2.29
CA LEU A 100 -4.91 5.81 -2.03
C LEU A 100 -6.36 5.71 -2.50
N PRO A 101 -6.59 5.25 -3.76
CA PRO A 101 -7.96 5.09 -4.25
C PRO A 101 -8.69 4.01 -3.45
N MET A 102 -9.92 4.28 -3.06
CA MET A 102 -10.76 3.29 -2.39
C MET A 102 -11.35 2.29 -3.39
N ILE A 103 -11.33 1.02 -3.01
CA ILE A 103 -11.99 -0.05 -3.75
C ILE A 103 -13.32 -0.33 -3.09
N TYR A 104 -14.40 -0.24 -3.85
CA TYR A 104 -15.74 -0.47 -3.33
C TYR A 104 -16.24 -1.86 -3.68
N THR A 105 -16.96 -2.49 -2.77
CA THR A 105 -17.44 -3.86 -2.90
C THR A 105 -18.39 -4.07 -4.08
N ASN A 106 -19.10 -3.05 -4.50
CA ASN A 106 -20.00 -3.09 -5.67
C ASN A 106 -19.29 -2.92 -7.02
N GLN A 107 -17.98 -2.76 -7.02
CA GLN A 107 -17.18 -2.51 -8.23
C GLN A 107 -16.37 -3.74 -8.71
N ARG A 108 -16.66 -4.88 -8.15
CA ARG A 108 -16.01 -6.15 -8.53
C ARG A 108 -16.48 -6.68 -9.86
#